data_cf3600ec028ca23d1856cbc6eba2ebbf
#
_entry.id   cf3600ec028ca23d1856cbc6eba2ebbf
#
_cell.length_a   1.000
_cell.length_b   1.000
_cell.length_c   1.000
_cell.angle_alpha   90.00
_cell.angle_beta   90.00
_cell.angle_gamma   90.00
#
_symmetry.space_group_name_H-M   'P 1'
#
loop_
_entity.id
_entity.type
_entity.pdbx_description
1 polymer ?
#
loop_
_entity_poly.entity_id
_entity_poly.type
_entity_poly.pdbx_seq_one_letter_code
_entity_poly.pdbx_strand_id
1 'polypeptide(L)'
;MRDSDAALMITDRSGLAVSIGTRRANEWARQHGKPELVVDATDGKAPERAAAWLEVQRKRFGPHMTLSIGGPRESEAPGIYVSTRALIAAMLDRLT
;
A
#
# COMPACT_ATOMS: atom_id res chain seq x y z
N MET A 1 2.70 12.08 -1.20
CA MET A 1 1.29 11.80 -1.57
C MET A 1 0.74 12.74 -2.63
N ARG A 2 1.02 14.04 -2.56
CA ARG A 2 0.48 15.01 -3.52
C ARG A 2 0.80 14.71 -4.97
N ASP A 3 2.02 14.26 -5.23
CA ASP A 3 2.50 14.00 -6.60
C ASP A 3 2.29 12.55 -7.03
N SER A 4 1.60 11.76 -6.21
CA SER A 4 1.36 10.35 -6.51
C SER A 4 0.06 10.17 -7.28
N ASP A 5 0.07 9.22 -8.20
CA ASP A 5 -1.14 8.83 -8.95
C ASP A 5 -2.01 7.87 -8.15
N ALA A 6 -1.39 7.04 -7.32
CA ALA A 6 -2.07 6.02 -6.53
C ALA A 6 -1.37 5.81 -5.19
N ALA A 7 -2.06 5.24 -4.22
CA ALA A 7 -1.53 5.01 -2.89
C ALA A 7 -1.77 3.57 -2.41
N LEU A 8 -0.72 2.93 -1.93
CA LEU A 8 -0.78 1.60 -1.32
C LEU A 8 -0.43 1.74 0.16
N MET A 9 -1.37 1.41 1.03
CA MET A 9 -1.17 1.42 2.48
C MET A 9 -0.96 -0.01 2.96
N ILE A 10 0.20 -0.26 3.58
CA ILE A 10 0.56 -1.58 4.08
C ILE A 10 0.49 -1.56 5.60
N THR A 11 -0.39 -2.36 6.17
CA THR A 11 -0.62 -2.41 7.60
C THR A 11 -0.38 -3.83 8.13
N ASP A 12 -0.58 -4.04 9.42
CA ASP A 12 -0.69 -5.37 10.01
C ASP A 12 -2.17 -5.71 10.20
N ARG A 13 -2.46 -6.77 10.98
CA ARG A 13 -3.84 -7.21 11.21
C ARG A 13 -4.70 -6.19 11.97
N SER A 14 -4.10 -5.17 12.58
CA SER A 14 -4.83 -4.07 13.23
C SER A 14 -5.36 -3.04 12.22
N GLY A 15 -4.91 -3.13 10.97
CA GLY A 15 -5.33 -2.23 9.90
C GLY A 15 -4.93 -0.79 10.17
N LEU A 16 -5.81 0.16 9.83
CA LEU A 16 -5.52 1.58 9.97
C LEU A 16 -5.61 2.08 11.40
N ALA A 17 -6.04 1.25 12.35
CA ALA A 17 -6.27 1.68 13.75
C ALA A 17 -4.98 2.04 14.49
N VAL A 18 -3.83 1.51 14.06
CA VAL A 18 -2.57 1.66 14.78
C VAL A 18 -1.80 2.95 14.45
N SER A 19 -2.19 3.67 13.40
CA SER A 19 -1.43 4.84 12.96
C SER A 19 -2.35 5.96 12.49
N ILE A 20 -2.29 7.10 13.19
CA ILE A 20 -3.04 8.30 12.79
C ILE A 20 -2.53 8.83 11.46
N GLY A 21 -1.20 8.81 11.24
CA GLY A 21 -0.60 9.25 9.99
C GLY A 21 -1.07 8.44 8.80
N THR A 22 -1.13 7.12 8.96
CA THR A 22 -1.60 6.23 7.90
C THR A 22 -3.08 6.48 7.59
N ARG A 23 -3.92 6.66 8.63
CA ARG A 23 -5.33 6.98 8.45
C ARG A 23 -5.54 8.31 7.72
N ARG A 24 -4.77 9.33 8.07
CA ARG A 24 -4.84 10.64 7.41
C ARG A 24 -4.44 10.57 5.95
N ALA A 25 -3.39 9.81 5.64
CA ALA A 25 -2.96 9.62 4.25
C ALA A 25 -4.03 8.92 3.43
N ASN A 26 -4.69 7.91 4.01
CA ASN A 26 -5.77 7.20 3.36
C ASN A 26 -6.97 8.11 3.08
N GLU A 27 -7.36 8.91 4.07
CA GLU A 27 -8.45 9.87 3.93
C GLU A 27 -8.14 10.93 2.87
N TRP A 28 -6.90 11.41 2.85
CA TRP A 28 -6.46 12.38 1.86
C TRP A 28 -6.61 11.83 0.44
N ALA A 29 -6.16 10.58 0.23
CA ALA A 29 -6.29 9.93 -1.08
C ALA A 29 -7.75 9.82 -1.51
N ARG A 30 -8.63 9.46 -0.59
CA ARG A 30 -10.07 9.38 -0.86
C ARG A 30 -10.66 10.74 -1.23
N GLN A 31 -10.33 11.78 -0.48
CA GLN A 31 -10.84 13.12 -0.71
C GLN A 31 -10.41 13.68 -2.06
N HIS A 32 -9.24 13.28 -2.55
CA HIS A 32 -8.69 13.76 -3.81
C HIS A 32 -8.93 12.81 -4.98
N GLY A 33 -9.77 11.80 -4.79
CA GLY A 33 -10.13 10.85 -5.84
C GLY A 33 -8.98 9.98 -6.31
N LYS A 34 -7.95 9.81 -5.50
CA LYS A 34 -6.81 8.95 -5.82
C LYS A 34 -7.16 7.50 -5.55
N PRO A 35 -6.80 6.56 -6.46
CA PRO A 35 -6.94 5.13 -6.16
C PRO A 35 -6.11 4.77 -4.95
N GLU A 36 -6.70 3.96 -4.08
CA GLU A 36 -6.02 3.49 -2.88
C GLU A 36 -6.30 2.01 -2.62
N LEU A 37 -5.37 1.34 -2.00
CA LEU A 37 -5.55 -0.01 -1.50
C LEU A 37 -4.90 -0.11 -0.14
N VAL A 38 -5.61 -0.70 0.82
CA VAL A 38 -5.08 -1.00 2.14
C VAL A 38 -4.94 -2.52 2.24
N VAL A 39 -3.74 -3.01 2.56
CA VAL A 39 -3.49 -4.44 2.68
C VAL A 39 -2.85 -4.75 4.03
N ASP A 40 -3.16 -5.92 4.55
CA ASP A 40 -2.54 -6.48 5.75
C ASP A 40 -1.32 -7.31 5.31
N ALA A 41 -0.12 -6.86 5.67
CA ALA A 41 1.12 -7.53 5.28
C ALA A 41 1.26 -8.93 5.86
N THR A 42 0.46 -9.28 6.88
CA THR A 42 0.46 -10.62 7.47
C THR A 42 -0.51 -11.58 6.76
N ASP A 43 -1.34 -11.07 5.87
CA ASP A 43 -2.26 -11.89 5.08
C ASP A 43 -1.50 -12.51 3.90
N GLY A 44 -1.55 -13.85 3.78
CA GLY A 44 -0.86 -14.57 2.72
C GLY A 44 -1.31 -14.20 1.30
N LYS A 45 -2.49 -13.61 1.15
CA LYS A 45 -3.02 -13.17 -0.15
C LYS A 45 -2.70 -11.71 -0.46
N ALA A 46 -2.07 -10.99 0.45
CA ALA A 46 -1.76 -9.57 0.26
C ALA A 46 -0.89 -9.31 -0.97
N PRO A 47 0.19 -10.07 -1.26
CA PRO A 47 0.99 -9.84 -2.46
C PRO A 47 0.19 -9.97 -3.75
N GLU A 48 -0.68 -10.98 -3.82
CA GLU A 48 -1.53 -11.22 -4.99
C GLU A 48 -2.52 -10.07 -5.20
N ARG A 49 -3.17 -9.64 -4.13
CA ARG A 49 -4.13 -8.53 -4.17
C ARG A 49 -3.45 -7.22 -4.57
N ALA A 50 -2.30 -6.93 -3.98
CA ALA A 50 -1.54 -5.72 -4.28
C ALA A 50 -1.06 -5.71 -5.72
N ALA A 51 -0.55 -6.83 -6.23
CA ALA A 51 -0.09 -6.94 -7.61
C ALA A 51 -1.23 -6.75 -8.61
N ALA A 52 -2.37 -7.37 -8.36
CA ALA A 52 -3.55 -7.24 -9.23
C ALA A 52 -4.04 -5.79 -9.27
N TRP A 53 -4.11 -5.14 -8.11
CA TRP A 53 -4.52 -3.74 -8.02
C TRP A 53 -3.53 -2.83 -8.76
N LEU A 54 -2.25 -3.06 -8.58
CA LEU A 54 -1.21 -2.24 -9.22
C LEU A 54 -1.25 -2.36 -10.74
N GLU A 55 -1.51 -3.57 -11.28
CA GLU A 55 -1.67 -3.77 -12.72
C GLU A 55 -2.79 -2.91 -13.29
N VAL A 56 -3.93 -2.83 -12.59
CA VAL A 56 -5.04 -1.99 -13.00
C VAL A 56 -4.62 -0.52 -13.04
N GLN A 57 -3.89 -0.07 -12.02
CA GLN A 57 -3.45 1.33 -11.96
C GLN A 57 -2.41 1.64 -13.03
N ARG A 58 -1.50 0.72 -13.33
CA ARG A 58 -0.52 0.89 -14.40
C ARG A 58 -1.18 1.06 -15.76
N LYS A 59 -2.24 0.32 -16.02
CA LYS A 59 -3.01 0.46 -17.27
C LYS A 59 -3.71 1.80 -17.34
N ARG A 60 -4.17 2.31 -16.19
CA ARG A 60 -4.88 3.59 -16.12
C ARG A 60 -3.95 4.80 -16.27
N PHE A 61 -2.79 4.77 -15.61
CA PHE A 61 -1.88 5.92 -15.52
C PHE A 61 -0.62 5.78 -16.39
N GLY A 62 -0.37 4.61 -16.95
CA GLY A 62 0.79 4.36 -17.81
C GLY A 62 2.04 3.91 -17.06
N PRO A 63 3.13 3.64 -17.80
CA PRO A 63 4.35 3.05 -17.21
C PRO A 63 5.13 4.00 -16.28
N HIS A 64 4.84 5.31 -16.34
CA HIS A 64 5.52 6.29 -15.49
C HIS A 64 4.67 6.68 -14.27
N MET A 65 3.70 5.87 -13.92
CA MET A 65 2.87 6.08 -12.75
C MET A 65 3.69 6.21 -11.48
N THR A 66 3.34 7.20 -10.65
CA THR A 66 3.97 7.39 -9.33
C THR A 66 3.09 6.74 -8.27
N LEU A 67 3.69 5.83 -7.51
CA LEU A 67 3.01 5.11 -6.44
C LEU A 67 3.54 5.57 -5.08
N SER A 68 2.65 5.98 -4.20
CA SER A 68 2.99 6.27 -2.81
C SER A 68 2.73 5.02 -1.98
N ILE A 69 3.72 4.61 -1.18
CA ILE A 69 3.59 3.47 -0.28
C ILE A 69 3.72 3.98 1.15
N GLY A 70 2.74 3.71 1.97
CA GLY A 70 2.74 4.14 3.36
C GLY A 70 2.27 3.04 4.30
N GLY A 71 2.41 3.28 5.59
CA GLY A 71 1.99 2.35 6.62
C GLY A 71 2.46 2.83 7.99
N PRO A 72 2.13 2.07 9.05
CA PRO A 72 2.56 2.42 10.40
C PRO A 72 4.07 2.29 10.57
N ARG A 73 4.59 2.95 11.59
CA ARG A 73 5.99 2.83 11.97
C ARG A 73 6.23 1.51 12.70
N GLU A 74 7.49 1.08 12.74
CA GLU A 74 7.87 -0.13 13.46
C GLU A 74 7.45 -0.07 14.93
N SER A 75 7.52 1.10 15.58
CA SER A 75 7.09 1.29 16.95
C SER A 75 5.58 1.13 17.15
N GLU A 76 4.79 1.40 16.12
CA GLU A 76 3.34 1.26 16.15
C GLU A 76 2.87 -0.16 15.80
N ALA A 77 3.64 -0.84 14.99
CA ALA A 77 3.34 -2.20 14.52
C ALA A 77 4.65 -3.00 14.43
N PRO A 78 5.11 -3.60 15.54
CA PRO A 78 6.37 -4.33 15.54
C PRO A 78 6.40 -5.44 14.47
N GLY A 79 7.49 -5.50 13.71
CA GLY A 79 7.65 -6.44 12.61
C GLY A 79 7.16 -5.92 11.26
N ILE A 80 6.55 -4.73 11.23
CA ILE A 80 5.93 -4.21 10.00
C ILE A 80 6.97 -3.97 8.89
N TYR A 81 8.17 -3.53 9.21
CA TYR A 81 9.19 -3.29 8.19
C TYR A 81 9.61 -4.57 7.50
N VAL A 82 9.80 -5.66 8.24
CA VAL A 82 10.15 -6.97 7.67
C VAL A 82 8.99 -7.47 6.80
N SER A 83 7.76 -7.39 7.31
CA SER A 83 6.57 -7.83 6.60
C SER A 83 6.35 -7.02 5.32
N THR A 84 6.58 -5.70 5.37
CA THR A 84 6.44 -4.81 4.22
C THR A 84 7.45 -5.14 3.14
N ARG A 85 8.71 -5.39 3.52
CA ARG A 85 9.76 -5.77 2.55
C ARG A 85 9.40 -7.07 1.85
N ALA A 86 8.94 -8.06 2.60
CA ALA A 86 8.54 -9.34 2.05
C ALA A 86 7.34 -9.19 1.10
N LEU A 87 6.37 -8.36 1.49
CA LEU A 87 5.19 -8.09 0.68
C LEU A 87 5.58 -7.43 -0.65
N ILE A 88 6.40 -6.40 -0.60
CA ILE A 88 6.82 -5.67 -1.80
C ILE A 88 7.61 -6.58 -2.74
N ALA A 89 8.53 -7.37 -2.20
CA ALA A 89 9.31 -8.32 -3.01
C ALA A 89 8.38 -9.34 -3.71
N ALA A 90 7.44 -9.90 -2.98
CA ALA A 90 6.48 -10.87 -3.53
C ALA A 90 5.55 -10.24 -4.56
N MET A 91 5.13 -8.99 -4.32
CA MET A 91 4.30 -8.23 -5.26
C MET A 91 5.04 -7.98 -6.57
N LEU A 92 6.30 -7.56 -6.50
CA LEU A 92 7.12 -7.29 -7.69
C LEU A 92 7.37 -8.56 -8.50
N ASP A 93 7.59 -9.70 -7.83
CA ASP A 93 7.73 -10.99 -8.50
C ASP A 93 6.51 -11.32 -9.36
N ARG A 94 5.33 -11.02 -8.87
CA ARG A 94 4.08 -11.30 -9.59
C ARG A 94 3.87 -10.38 -10.79
N LEU A 95 4.51 -9.22 -10.80
CA LEU A 95 4.41 -8.25 -11.89
C LEU A 95 5.41 -8.50 -13.02
N THR A 96 6.41 -9.31 -12.76
CA THR A 96 7.39 -9.70 -13.77
C THR A 96 7.09 -11.07 -14.35
#